data_eea64504b6091b665317605fda236e04
#
_entry.id   eea64504b6091b665317605fda236e04
#
_cell.length_a   1.000
_cell.length_b   1.000
_cell.length_c   1.000
_cell.angle_alpha   90.00
_cell.angle_beta   90.00
_cell.angle_gamma   90.00
#
_symmetry.space_group_name_H-M   'P 1'
#
loop_
_entity.id
_entity.type
_entity.pdbx_description
1 polymer ?
#
loop_
_entity_poly.entity_id
_entity_poly.type
_entity_poly.pdbx_seq_one_letter_code
_entity_poly.pdbx_strand_id
1 'polypeptide(L)'
;MADVTCWTLIESAADGDRSARDAFAERYLPVVRAYLRARWRDRIPEPEIEDAVQEVFVECLKAEGVLDRNRFRRGTGFRAYLFGAVRNVALRAEESRARKLDPPRTDSFHADGIAAGDASSSRAFDKAWAAAIVREAAERQRERARAAGEAALRRVELLRLVFQEERGIADIARDWDVQPEALHREYAKARTEFADALRSVVAFHVTESDAAVERECRDLMSLLG
;
A
#
# COMPACT_ATOMS: atom_id res chain seq x y z
N MET A 1 -19.84 7.01 16.23
CA MET A 1 -19.32 5.79 15.58
C MET A 1 -17.83 5.81 15.78
N ALA A 2 -17.22 4.72 16.28
CA ALA A 2 -15.77 4.66 16.35
C ALA A 2 -15.23 4.73 14.92
N ASP A 3 -14.23 5.58 14.68
CA ASP A 3 -13.59 5.70 13.36
C ASP A 3 -12.94 4.36 13.01
N VAL A 4 -13.34 3.78 11.89
CA VAL A 4 -12.74 2.54 11.39
C VAL A 4 -11.32 2.86 10.93
N THR A 5 -10.35 2.18 11.53
CA THR A 5 -8.92 2.33 11.21
C THR A 5 -8.32 1.01 10.76
N CYS A 6 -7.11 1.04 10.22
CA CYS A 6 -6.39 -0.20 9.88
C CYS A 6 -6.19 -1.11 11.12
N TRP A 7 -6.08 -0.51 12.31
CA TRP A 7 -5.95 -1.26 13.55
C TRP A 7 -7.24 -1.98 13.95
N THR A 8 -8.40 -1.33 13.82
CA THR A 8 -9.69 -1.98 14.04
C THR A 8 -9.97 -3.07 13.01
N LEU A 9 -9.55 -2.88 11.76
CA LEU A 9 -9.66 -3.90 10.72
C LEU A 9 -8.85 -5.15 11.08
N ILE A 10 -7.58 -5.00 11.49
CA ILE A 10 -6.74 -6.15 11.85
C ILE A 10 -7.21 -6.83 13.15
N GLU A 11 -7.73 -6.08 14.12
CA GLU A 11 -8.33 -6.62 15.33
C GLU A 11 -9.56 -7.48 15.00
N SER A 12 -10.51 -6.98 14.21
CA SER A 12 -11.68 -7.75 13.76
C SER A 12 -11.28 -8.99 12.95
N ALA A 13 -10.28 -8.87 12.08
CA ALA A 13 -9.77 -10.00 11.30
C ALA A 13 -9.11 -11.07 12.20
N ALA A 14 -8.39 -10.67 13.24
CA ALA A 14 -7.80 -11.57 14.24
C ALA A 14 -8.87 -12.29 15.08
N ASP A 15 -9.94 -11.59 15.43
CA ASP A 15 -11.08 -12.13 16.19
C ASP A 15 -11.96 -13.09 15.36
N GLY A 16 -11.64 -13.29 14.08
CA GLY A 16 -12.29 -14.29 13.23
C GLY A 16 -13.30 -13.75 12.24
N ASP A 17 -13.49 -12.43 12.15
CA ASP A 17 -14.35 -11.83 11.15
C ASP A 17 -13.80 -12.09 9.74
N ARG A 18 -14.55 -12.88 8.96
CA ARG A 18 -14.16 -13.27 7.60
C ARG A 18 -14.11 -12.07 6.66
N SER A 19 -15.06 -11.17 6.74
CA SER A 19 -15.11 -9.97 5.90
C SER A 19 -13.91 -9.05 6.16
N ALA A 20 -13.53 -8.91 7.44
CA ALA A 20 -12.34 -8.15 7.82
C ALA A 20 -11.04 -8.82 7.32
N ARG A 21 -10.97 -10.16 7.33
CA ARG A 21 -9.83 -10.92 6.76
C ARG A 21 -9.71 -10.71 5.26
N ASP A 22 -10.81 -10.83 4.54
CA ASP A 22 -10.86 -10.65 3.10
C ASP A 22 -10.46 -9.21 2.73
N ALA A 23 -11.00 -8.20 3.40
CA ALA A 23 -10.66 -6.79 3.20
C ALA A 23 -9.19 -6.48 3.53
N PHE A 24 -8.65 -7.10 4.59
CA PHE A 24 -7.24 -6.98 4.95
C PHE A 24 -6.33 -7.59 3.87
N ALA A 25 -6.66 -8.80 3.42
CA ALA A 25 -5.91 -9.48 2.37
C ALA A 25 -5.95 -8.69 1.05
N GLU A 26 -7.12 -8.30 0.58
CA GLU A 26 -7.28 -7.54 -0.67
C GLU A 26 -6.43 -6.26 -0.68
N ARG A 27 -6.41 -5.53 0.44
CA ARG A 27 -5.68 -4.27 0.55
C ARG A 27 -4.16 -4.44 0.58
N TYR A 28 -3.65 -5.41 1.33
CA TYR A 28 -2.21 -5.49 1.62
C TYR A 28 -1.46 -6.59 0.88
N LEU A 29 -2.14 -7.55 0.27
CA LEU A 29 -1.53 -8.64 -0.50
C LEU A 29 -0.61 -8.13 -1.63
N PRO A 30 -0.97 -7.12 -2.42
CA PRO A 30 -0.06 -6.59 -3.44
C PRO A 30 1.23 -6.02 -2.87
N VAL A 31 1.17 -5.40 -1.68
CA VAL A 31 2.33 -4.78 -1.01
C VAL A 31 3.29 -5.85 -0.51
N VAL A 32 2.76 -6.87 0.19
CA VAL A 32 3.53 -8.01 0.71
C VAL A 32 4.21 -8.76 -0.44
N ARG A 33 3.46 -9.07 -1.48
CA ARG A 33 3.97 -9.78 -2.66
C ARG A 33 5.07 -8.98 -3.38
N ALA A 34 4.92 -7.68 -3.52
CA ALA A 34 5.92 -6.83 -4.15
C ALA A 34 7.25 -6.83 -3.38
N TYR A 35 7.20 -6.79 -2.04
CA TYR A 35 8.39 -6.89 -1.20
C TYR A 35 9.10 -8.23 -1.38
N LEU A 36 8.37 -9.35 -1.25
CA LEU A 36 8.95 -10.68 -1.31
C LEU A 36 9.54 -10.98 -2.70
N ARG A 37 8.85 -10.63 -3.78
CA ARG A 37 9.37 -10.76 -5.15
C ARG A 37 10.63 -9.92 -5.37
N ALA A 38 10.67 -8.67 -4.88
CA ALA A 38 11.84 -7.82 -5.02
C ALA A 38 13.03 -8.32 -4.20
N ARG A 39 12.77 -8.88 -3.00
CA ARG A 39 13.80 -9.42 -2.12
C ARG A 39 14.42 -10.69 -2.69
N TRP A 40 13.58 -11.57 -3.18
CA TRP A 40 14.05 -12.89 -3.60
C TRP A 40 14.37 -12.99 -5.09
N ARG A 41 13.80 -12.14 -5.94
CA ARG A 41 14.02 -12.12 -7.40
C ARG A 41 14.34 -13.55 -7.89
N ASP A 42 14.25 -14.04 -8.87
CA ASP A 42 14.51 -15.35 -9.49
C ASP A 42 15.22 -16.46 -8.63
N ARG A 43 15.51 -16.17 -7.34
CA ARG A 43 16.16 -17.11 -6.41
C ARG A 43 15.21 -18.06 -5.69
N ILE A 44 13.93 -17.68 -5.60
CA ILE A 44 12.90 -18.47 -4.92
C ILE A 44 11.73 -18.66 -5.88
N PRO A 45 11.23 -19.92 -6.04
CA PRO A 45 10.08 -20.21 -6.89
C PRO A 45 8.81 -19.50 -6.41
N GLU A 46 7.93 -19.13 -7.36
CA GLU A 46 6.67 -18.44 -7.07
C GLU A 46 5.79 -19.16 -6.03
N PRO A 47 5.65 -20.49 -6.01
CA PRO A 47 4.89 -21.16 -4.95
C PRO A 47 5.42 -20.90 -3.54
N GLU A 48 6.74 -20.87 -3.35
CA GLU A 48 7.35 -20.56 -2.05
C GLU A 48 7.15 -19.08 -1.66
N ILE A 49 7.05 -18.17 -2.66
CA ILE A 49 6.69 -16.77 -2.42
C ILE A 49 5.25 -16.68 -1.92
N GLU A 50 4.31 -17.39 -2.54
CA GLU A 50 2.91 -17.40 -2.12
C GLU A 50 2.72 -18.04 -0.74
N ASP A 51 3.47 -19.07 -0.40
CA ASP A 51 3.50 -19.64 0.96
C ASP A 51 3.97 -18.61 2.00
N ALA A 52 5.03 -17.88 1.70
CA ALA A 52 5.50 -16.80 2.57
C ALA A 52 4.51 -15.63 2.66
N VAL A 53 3.80 -15.29 1.57
CA VAL A 53 2.70 -14.32 1.61
C VAL A 53 1.63 -14.77 2.61
N GLN A 54 1.20 -16.03 2.55
CA GLN A 54 0.22 -16.57 3.50
C GLN A 54 0.76 -16.52 4.94
N GLU A 55 2.03 -16.86 5.16
CA GLU A 55 2.65 -16.80 6.49
C GLU A 55 2.64 -15.37 7.05
N VAL A 56 2.88 -14.33 6.22
CA VAL A 56 2.78 -12.93 6.65
C VAL A 56 1.38 -12.62 7.18
N PHE A 57 0.34 -13.05 6.46
CA PHE A 57 -1.04 -12.81 6.90
C PHE A 57 -1.37 -13.57 8.19
N VAL A 58 -0.95 -14.83 8.31
CA VAL A 58 -1.10 -15.59 9.55
C VAL A 58 -0.40 -14.87 10.70
N GLU A 59 0.82 -14.39 10.49
CA GLU A 59 1.58 -13.66 11.52
C GLU A 59 0.89 -12.35 11.94
N CYS A 60 0.37 -11.58 10.98
CA CYS A 60 -0.37 -10.36 11.27
C CYS A 60 -1.67 -10.59 12.05
N LEU A 61 -2.32 -11.74 11.84
CA LEU A 61 -3.62 -12.07 12.45
C LEU A 61 -3.51 -12.88 13.74
N LYS A 62 -2.33 -13.30 14.17
CA LYS A 62 -2.16 -13.95 15.46
C LYS A 62 -2.52 -13.00 16.61
N ALA A 63 -3.27 -13.49 17.61
CA ALA A 63 -3.67 -12.70 18.79
C ALA A 63 -2.45 -12.19 19.59
N GLU A 64 -1.37 -13.00 19.66
CA GLU A 64 -0.10 -12.71 20.31
C GLU A 64 1.02 -12.54 19.28
N GLY A 65 0.76 -11.81 18.18
CA GLY A 65 1.74 -11.65 17.09
C GLY A 65 3.12 -11.20 17.61
N VAL A 66 4.18 -11.68 16.95
CA VAL A 66 5.61 -11.37 17.26
C VAL A 66 5.88 -9.88 17.39
N LEU A 67 5.03 -9.04 16.75
CA LEU A 67 5.09 -7.60 16.83
C LEU A 67 3.99 -7.10 17.77
N ASP A 68 4.39 -6.46 18.85
CA ASP A 68 3.45 -5.78 19.75
C ASP A 68 2.70 -4.67 19.01
N ARG A 69 1.47 -4.97 18.58
CA ARG A 69 0.60 -4.02 17.87
C ARG A 69 0.42 -2.70 18.64
N ASN A 70 0.39 -2.76 19.98
CA ASN A 70 0.27 -1.57 20.81
C ASN A 70 1.49 -0.66 20.70
N ARG A 71 2.69 -1.21 20.54
CA ARG A 71 3.91 -0.47 20.32
C ARG A 71 3.87 0.30 19.00
N PHE A 72 3.46 -0.36 17.92
CA PHE A 72 3.37 0.27 16.60
C PHE A 72 2.20 1.27 16.52
N ARG A 73 1.08 0.98 17.16
CA ARG A 73 -0.06 1.89 17.25
C ARG A 73 0.29 3.23 17.92
N ARG A 74 1.24 3.24 18.86
CA ARG A 74 1.66 4.43 19.62
C ARG A 74 2.82 5.20 19.00
N GLY A 75 3.53 4.67 18.00
CA GLY A 75 4.78 5.27 17.57
C GLY A 75 5.05 5.30 16.08
N THR A 76 5.04 4.17 15.40
CA THR A 76 5.56 4.07 14.02
C THR A 76 4.50 3.79 12.95
N GLY A 77 3.24 3.63 13.36
CA GLY A 77 2.11 3.41 12.46
C GLY A 77 2.05 2.02 11.82
N PHE A 78 0.95 1.78 11.12
CA PHE A 78 0.62 0.48 10.54
C PHE A 78 1.58 0.05 9.42
N ARG A 79 2.05 0.98 8.59
CA ARG A 79 3.02 0.69 7.53
C ARG A 79 4.29 0.04 8.07
N ALA A 80 4.85 0.57 9.16
CA ALA A 80 6.03 0.01 9.80
C ALA A 80 5.76 -1.35 10.45
N TYR A 81 4.56 -1.55 11.01
CA TYR A 81 4.12 -2.85 11.50
C TYR A 81 4.12 -3.90 10.39
N LEU A 82 3.44 -3.62 9.27
CA LEU A 82 3.36 -4.54 8.13
C LEU A 82 4.75 -4.81 7.53
N PHE A 83 5.58 -3.78 7.38
CA PHE A 83 6.96 -3.93 6.93
C PHE A 83 7.77 -4.85 7.83
N GLY A 84 7.67 -4.68 9.15
CA GLY A 84 8.33 -5.56 10.13
C GLY A 84 7.85 -7.01 10.03
N ALA A 85 6.55 -7.24 9.87
CA ALA A 85 5.99 -8.59 9.71
C ALA A 85 6.53 -9.28 8.46
N VAL A 86 6.47 -8.61 7.30
CA VAL A 86 6.94 -9.21 6.03
C VAL A 86 8.45 -9.44 6.04
N ARG A 87 9.23 -8.53 6.62
CA ARG A 87 10.68 -8.68 6.76
C ARG A 87 11.04 -9.87 7.63
N ASN A 88 10.38 -10.05 8.76
CA ASN A 88 10.65 -11.16 9.69
C ASN A 88 10.31 -12.52 9.06
N VAL A 89 9.20 -12.64 8.33
CA VAL A 89 8.86 -13.86 7.58
C VAL A 89 9.91 -14.15 6.52
N ALA A 90 10.33 -13.13 5.76
CA ALA A 90 11.35 -13.30 4.73
C ALA A 90 12.69 -13.80 5.31
N LEU A 91 13.14 -13.25 6.43
CA LEU A 91 14.37 -13.68 7.10
C LEU A 91 14.26 -15.13 7.59
N ARG A 92 13.16 -15.52 8.23
CA ARG A 92 12.93 -16.90 8.68
C ARG A 92 12.94 -17.90 7.52
N ALA A 93 12.32 -17.53 6.40
CA ALA A 93 12.32 -18.37 5.19
C ALA A 93 13.73 -18.56 4.63
N GLU A 94 14.52 -17.47 4.56
CA GLU A 94 15.92 -17.52 4.13
C GLU A 94 16.79 -18.39 5.04
N GLU A 95 16.67 -18.24 6.36
CA GLU A 95 17.39 -19.07 7.33
C GLU A 95 17.01 -20.55 7.25
N SER A 96 15.70 -20.85 7.07
CA SER A 96 15.23 -22.22 6.90
C SER A 96 15.78 -22.85 5.62
N ARG A 97 15.83 -22.08 4.53
CA ARG A 97 16.39 -22.53 3.25
C ARG A 97 17.90 -22.76 3.34
N ALA A 98 18.62 -21.84 3.97
CA ALA A 98 20.06 -21.99 4.17
C ALA A 98 20.40 -23.28 4.97
N ARG A 99 19.64 -23.56 6.02
CA ARG A 99 19.81 -24.80 6.80
C ARG A 99 19.51 -26.08 6.02
N LYS A 100 18.63 -26.04 5.03
CA LYS A 100 18.31 -27.17 4.15
C LYS A 100 19.39 -27.42 3.10
N LEU A 101 20.05 -26.36 2.64
CA LEU A 101 21.05 -26.42 1.56
C LEU A 101 22.46 -26.77 2.07
N ASP A 102 22.79 -26.36 3.29
CA ASP A 102 24.11 -26.62 3.91
C ASP A 102 23.92 -26.95 5.41
N PRO A 103 23.99 -28.25 5.83
CA PRO A 103 24.00 -28.56 7.25
C PRO A 103 25.29 -27.98 7.87
N PRO A 104 25.30 -27.59 9.14
CA PRO A 104 26.22 -26.62 9.72
C PRO A 104 27.68 -26.99 9.54
N ARG A 105 28.33 -26.42 8.55
CA ARG A 105 29.77 -26.20 8.51
C ARG A 105 30.03 -24.80 9.04
N THR A 106 30.75 -24.74 10.15
CA THR A 106 31.32 -23.56 10.75
C THR A 106 32.02 -22.72 9.68
N ASP A 107 31.58 -21.45 9.56
CA ASP A 107 32.22 -20.28 9.03
C ASP A 107 31.56 -19.59 7.81
N SER A 108 31.37 -18.31 8.03
CA SER A 108 31.10 -17.23 7.04
C SER A 108 29.66 -17.05 6.57
N PHE A 109 28.86 -16.41 7.41
CA PHE A 109 27.68 -15.69 6.98
C PHE A 109 28.13 -14.43 6.20
N HIS A 110 27.90 -14.39 4.88
CA HIS A 110 28.10 -13.19 4.08
C HIS A 110 27.00 -12.17 4.37
N ALA A 111 27.28 -11.24 5.28
CA ALA A 111 26.37 -10.14 5.66
C ALA A 111 26.07 -9.16 4.51
N ASP A 112 26.94 -9.07 3.50
CA ASP A 112 26.85 -8.06 2.42
C ASP A 112 25.70 -8.32 1.44
N GLY A 113 25.31 -9.58 1.22
CA GLY A 113 24.18 -9.90 0.34
C GLY A 113 22.81 -9.55 0.93
N ILE A 114 22.71 -9.51 2.27
CA ILE A 114 21.47 -9.19 3.00
C ILE A 114 21.18 -7.70 2.95
N ALA A 115 22.19 -6.84 3.12
CA ALA A 115 22.03 -5.39 3.14
C ALA A 115 21.57 -4.82 1.78
N ALA A 116 22.10 -5.32 0.65
CA ALA A 116 21.70 -4.89 -0.68
C ALA A 116 20.28 -5.35 -1.05
N GLY A 117 19.89 -6.56 -0.62
CA GLY A 117 18.53 -7.07 -0.77
C GLY A 117 17.49 -6.26 0.03
N ASP A 118 17.85 -5.82 1.23
CA ASP A 118 16.98 -5.02 2.08
C ASP A 118 16.64 -3.63 1.47
N ALA A 119 17.61 -2.92 0.92
CA ALA A 119 17.37 -1.60 0.33
C ALA A 119 16.48 -1.66 -0.92
N SER A 120 16.64 -2.71 -1.76
CA SER A 120 15.81 -2.91 -2.96
C SER A 120 14.38 -3.31 -2.60
N SER A 121 14.23 -4.26 -1.67
CA SER A 121 12.91 -4.74 -1.21
C SER A 121 12.17 -3.68 -0.40
N SER A 122 12.86 -2.86 0.40
CA SER A 122 12.27 -1.72 1.09
C SER A 122 11.67 -0.71 0.10
N ARG A 123 12.43 -0.33 -0.94
CA ARG A 123 11.91 0.55 -2.00
C ARG A 123 10.72 -0.05 -2.74
N ALA A 124 10.74 -1.37 -3.00
CA ALA A 124 9.62 -2.06 -3.64
C ALA A 124 8.37 -2.06 -2.75
N PHE A 125 8.54 -2.28 -1.44
CA PHE A 125 7.46 -2.16 -0.46
C PHE A 125 6.87 -0.74 -0.46
N ASP A 126 7.71 0.28 -0.38
CA ASP A 126 7.28 1.67 -0.33
C ASP A 126 6.50 2.10 -1.57
N LYS A 127 7.01 1.72 -2.77
CA LYS A 127 6.30 1.96 -4.02
C LYS A 127 4.96 1.20 -4.11
N ALA A 128 4.94 -0.05 -3.71
CA ALA A 128 3.71 -0.85 -3.71
C ALA A 128 2.69 -0.33 -2.69
N TRP A 129 3.16 0.13 -1.52
CA TRP A 129 2.34 0.80 -0.53
C TRP A 129 1.71 2.07 -1.09
N ALA A 130 2.52 2.97 -1.64
CA ALA A 130 2.04 4.21 -2.24
C ALA A 130 1.03 3.95 -3.38
N ALA A 131 1.31 2.99 -4.26
CA ALA A 131 0.41 2.60 -5.34
C ALA A 131 -0.93 2.02 -4.81
N ALA A 132 -0.91 1.25 -3.73
CA ALA A 132 -2.13 0.72 -3.10
C ALA A 132 -3.00 1.84 -2.52
N ILE A 133 -2.39 2.78 -1.79
CA ILE A 133 -3.09 3.94 -1.21
C ILE A 133 -3.70 4.84 -2.30
N VAL A 134 -2.94 5.15 -3.35
CA VAL A 134 -3.42 5.99 -4.46
C VAL A 134 -4.55 5.30 -5.24
N ARG A 135 -4.46 4.00 -5.46
CA ARG A 135 -5.55 3.23 -6.09
C ARG A 135 -6.83 3.27 -5.26
N GLU A 136 -6.73 3.05 -3.94
CA GLU A 136 -7.89 3.14 -3.03
C GLU A 136 -8.48 4.56 -3.01
N ALA A 137 -7.64 5.59 -3.05
CA ALA A 137 -8.11 6.98 -3.15
C ALA A 137 -8.88 7.25 -4.45
N ALA A 138 -8.40 6.72 -5.57
CA ALA A 138 -9.08 6.84 -6.86
C ALA A 138 -10.44 6.12 -6.87
N GLU A 139 -10.52 4.93 -6.26
CA GLU A 139 -11.78 4.20 -6.10
C GLU A 139 -12.76 4.98 -5.21
N ARG A 140 -12.30 5.49 -4.08
CA ARG A 140 -13.11 6.31 -3.17
C ARG A 140 -13.61 7.60 -3.84
N GLN A 141 -12.77 8.27 -4.64
CA GLN A 141 -13.19 9.42 -5.44
C GLN A 141 -14.29 9.00 -6.45
N ARG A 142 -14.09 7.86 -7.13
CA ARG A 142 -15.07 7.35 -8.11
C ARG A 142 -16.41 7.02 -7.46
N GLU A 143 -16.42 6.42 -6.28
CA GLU A 143 -17.64 6.11 -5.53
C GLU A 143 -18.40 7.39 -5.14
N ARG A 144 -17.68 8.40 -4.62
CA ARG A 144 -18.26 9.72 -4.32
C ARG A 144 -18.81 10.38 -5.57
N ALA A 145 -18.10 10.27 -6.70
CA ALA A 145 -18.53 10.82 -7.98
C ALA A 145 -19.79 10.16 -8.52
N ARG A 146 -19.95 8.83 -8.34
CA ARG A 146 -21.21 8.12 -8.69
C ARG A 146 -22.41 8.65 -7.93
N ALA A 147 -22.23 8.95 -6.64
CA ALA A 147 -23.28 9.54 -5.82
C ALA A 147 -23.57 11.02 -6.16
N ALA A 148 -22.56 11.77 -6.64
CA ALA A 148 -22.67 13.18 -6.98
C ALA A 148 -23.17 13.46 -8.41
N GLY A 149 -23.14 12.45 -9.30
CA GLY A 149 -23.70 12.50 -10.64
C GLY A 149 -22.65 12.68 -11.75
N GLU A 150 -23.16 12.84 -12.99
CA GLU A 150 -22.38 12.77 -14.22
C GLU A 150 -21.20 13.78 -14.29
N ALA A 151 -21.41 15.00 -13.85
CA ALA A 151 -20.37 16.03 -13.85
C ALA A 151 -19.15 15.62 -12.96
N ALA A 152 -19.40 14.96 -11.84
CA ALA A 152 -18.34 14.44 -10.98
C ALA A 152 -17.63 13.23 -11.63
N LEU A 153 -18.36 12.33 -12.27
CA LEU A 153 -17.76 11.21 -13.01
C LEU A 153 -16.89 11.70 -14.16
N ARG A 154 -17.31 12.75 -14.85
CA ARG A 154 -16.51 13.39 -15.92
C ARG A 154 -15.20 13.97 -15.37
N ARG A 155 -15.16 14.48 -14.14
CA ARG A 155 -13.93 14.93 -13.47
C ARG A 155 -12.99 13.76 -13.13
N VAL A 156 -13.53 12.63 -12.70
CA VAL A 156 -12.72 11.40 -12.49
C VAL A 156 -12.08 10.95 -13.80
N GLU A 157 -12.86 10.96 -14.89
CA GLU A 157 -12.34 10.60 -16.22
C GLU A 157 -11.28 11.59 -16.70
N LEU A 158 -11.44 12.87 -16.44
CA LEU A 158 -10.44 13.89 -16.76
C LEU A 158 -9.10 13.62 -16.06
N LEU A 159 -9.11 13.25 -14.77
CA LEU A 159 -7.89 12.87 -14.07
C LEU A 159 -7.27 11.61 -14.68
N ARG A 160 -8.06 10.62 -15.03
CA ARG A 160 -7.58 9.39 -15.66
C ARG A 160 -6.86 9.69 -16.99
N LEU A 161 -7.47 10.50 -17.85
CA LEU A 161 -6.89 10.89 -19.15
C LEU A 161 -5.57 11.65 -18.99
N VAL A 162 -5.50 12.55 -18.01
CA VAL A 162 -4.28 13.35 -17.78
C VAL A 162 -3.17 12.51 -17.15
N PHE A 163 -3.46 11.68 -16.13
CA PHE A 163 -2.41 10.98 -15.38
C PHE A 163 -2.06 9.59 -15.91
N GLN A 164 -3.03 8.86 -16.48
CA GLN A 164 -2.78 7.51 -16.98
C GLN A 164 -2.50 7.47 -18.47
N GLU A 165 -3.12 8.36 -19.24
CA GLU A 165 -2.90 8.47 -20.68
C GLU A 165 -1.98 9.63 -21.06
N GLU A 166 -1.49 10.40 -20.08
CA GLU A 166 -0.57 11.54 -20.27
C GLU A 166 -1.09 12.57 -21.28
N ARG A 167 -2.42 12.69 -21.39
CA ARG A 167 -3.05 13.59 -22.38
C ARG A 167 -3.03 15.04 -21.91
N GLY A 168 -2.74 15.94 -22.85
CA GLY A 168 -2.83 17.39 -22.63
C GLY A 168 -4.27 17.87 -22.45
N ILE A 169 -4.50 18.81 -21.51
CA ILE A 169 -5.85 19.37 -21.26
C ILE A 169 -6.43 20.01 -22.54
N ALA A 170 -5.60 20.65 -23.38
CA ALA A 170 -6.05 21.26 -24.63
C ALA A 170 -6.58 20.22 -25.65
N ASP A 171 -5.97 19.03 -25.71
CA ASP A 171 -6.42 17.94 -26.58
C ASP A 171 -7.72 17.32 -26.08
N ILE A 172 -7.83 17.13 -24.76
CA ILE A 172 -9.06 16.65 -24.12
C ILE A 172 -10.19 17.67 -24.33
N ALA A 173 -9.90 18.98 -24.23
CA ALA A 173 -10.88 20.02 -24.44
C ALA A 173 -11.44 20.01 -25.88
N ARG A 174 -10.56 19.77 -26.86
CA ARG A 174 -10.95 19.63 -28.27
C ARG A 174 -11.85 18.41 -28.49
N ASP A 175 -11.47 17.26 -27.92
CA ASP A 175 -12.25 16.02 -28.07
C ASP A 175 -13.62 16.08 -27.37
N TRP A 176 -13.68 16.85 -26.28
CA TRP A 176 -14.92 17.00 -25.52
C TRP A 176 -15.78 18.19 -25.97
N ASP A 177 -15.32 18.92 -26.99
CA ASP A 177 -15.96 20.15 -27.52
C ASP A 177 -16.29 21.16 -26.40
N VAL A 178 -15.26 21.45 -25.56
CA VAL A 178 -15.37 22.42 -24.45
C VAL A 178 -14.24 23.43 -24.50
N GLN A 179 -14.46 24.60 -23.90
CA GLN A 179 -13.40 25.60 -23.79
C GLN A 179 -12.29 25.15 -22.85
N PRO A 180 -11.00 25.27 -23.22
CA PRO A 180 -9.86 24.86 -22.41
C PRO A 180 -9.87 25.46 -21.00
N GLU A 181 -10.27 26.74 -20.85
CA GLU A 181 -10.33 27.41 -19.56
C GLU A 181 -11.39 26.80 -18.63
N ALA A 182 -12.52 26.36 -19.19
CA ALA A 182 -13.54 25.65 -18.43
C ALA A 182 -13.00 24.29 -17.95
N LEU A 183 -12.30 23.58 -18.83
CA LEU A 183 -11.71 22.28 -18.48
C LEU A 183 -10.60 22.39 -17.43
N HIS A 184 -9.78 23.45 -17.47
CA HIS A 184 -8.79 23.72 -16.43
C HIS A 184 -9.44 23.91 -15.05
N ARG A 185 -10.61 24.58 -14.97
CA ARG A 185 -11.35 24.71 -13.71
C ARG A 185 -11.88 23.37 -13.20
N GLU A 186 -12.42 22.54 -14.11
CA GLU A 186 -12.88 21.20 -13.74
C GLU A 186 -11.71 20.29 -13.33
N TYR A 187 -10.55 20.42 -13.96
CA TYR A 187 -9.33 19.71 -13.57
C TYR A 187 -8.84 20.11 -12.16
N ALA A 188 -8.88 21.39 -11.83
CA ALA A 188 -8.55 21.85 -10.48
C ALA A 188 -9.50 21.28 -9.42
N LYS A 189 -10.80 21.24 -9.69
CA LYS A 189 -11.80 20.60 -8.82
C LYS A 189 -11.54 19.10 -8.68
N ALA A 190 -11.27 18.40 -9.78
CA ALA A 190 -10.96 16.97 -9.80
C ALA A 190 -9.75 16.63 -8.91
N ARG A 191 -8.69 17.45 -8.98
CA ARG A 191 -7.50 17.32 -8.11
C ARG A 191 -7.82 17.53 -6.63
N THR A 192 -8.68 18.51 -6.31
CA THR A 192 -9.13 18.75 -4.93
C THR A 192 -9.93 17.56 -4.41
N GLU A 193 -10.87 17.04 -5.19
CA GLU A 193 -11.68 15.86 -4.84
C GLU A 193 -10.80 14.61 -4.62
N PHE A 194 -9.77 14.43 -5.45
CA PHE A 194 -8.80 13.36 -5.28
C PHE A 194 -7.95 13.54 -4.01
N ALA A 195 -7.48 14.76 -3.75
CA ALA A 195 -6.71 15.06 -2.54
C ALA A 195 -7.52 14.78 -1.26
N ASP A 196 -8.82 15.10 -1.25
CA ASP A 196 -9.72 14.79 -0.14
C ASP A 196 -9.95 13.28 0.02
N ALA A 197 -10.05 12.54 -1.10
CA ALA A 197 -10.12 11.09 -1.07
C ALA A 197 -8.81 10.48 -0.53
N LEU A 198 -7.66 10.97 -0.98
CA LEU A 198 -6.34 10.53 -0.52
C LEU A 198 -6.16 10.77 0.99
N ARG A 199 -6.49 11.98 1.49
CA ARG A 199 -6.48 12.26 2.93
C ARG A 199 -7.32 11.27 3.72
N SER A 200 -8.52 10.99 3.23
CA SER A 200 -9.44 10.05 3.88
C SER A 200 -8.89 8.62 3.93
N VAL A 201 -8.15 8.18 2.91
CA VAL A 201 -7.48 6.88 2.90
C VAL A 201 -6.27 6.89 3.82
N VAL A 202 -5.45 7.93 3.78
CA VAL A 202 -4.27 8.05 4.66
C VAL A 202 -4.67 8.12 6.13
N ALA A 203 -5.74 8.85 6.47
CA ALA A 203 -6.26 8.94 7.84
C ALA A 203 -6.72 7.58 8.39
N PHE A 204 -7.09 6.62 7.53
CA PHE A 204 -7.36 5.24 7.94
C PHE A 204 -6.10 4.55 8.50
N HIS A 205 -4.91 4.91 8.01
CA HIS A 205 -3.63 4.30 8.37
C HIS A 205 -2.84 5.12 9.41
N VAL A 206 -3.05 6.43 9.44
CA VAL A 206 -2.34 7.39 10.30
C VAL A 206 -3.34 8.00 11.27
N THR A 207 -3.26 7.61 12.52
CA THR A 207 -4.23 8.00 13.57
C THR A 207 -3.72 9.09 14.51
N GLU A 208 -2.52 9.65 14.24
CA GLU A 208 -1.83 10.54 15.17
C GLU A 208 -2.37 11.99 15.14
N SER A 209 -2.41 12.61 13.96
CA SER A 209 -2.88 14.00 13.78
C SER A 209 -3.07 14.34 12.30
N ASP A 210 -3.85 15.39 12.02
CA ASP A 210 -4.02 15.91 10.64
C ASP A 210 -2.68 16.30 10.01
N ALA A 211 -1.75 16.86 10.79
CA ALA A 211 -0.42 17.20 10.30
C ALA A 211 0.41 15.96 9.91
N ALA A 212 0.22 14.84 10.58
CA ALA A 212 0.84 13.57 10.21
C ALA A 212 0.22 13.02 8.92
N VAL A 213 -1.10 13.09 8.76
CA VAL A 213 -1.81 12.72 7.53
C VAL A 213 -1.30 13.54 6.34
N GLU A 214 -1.16 14.86 6.49
CA GLU A 214 -0.66 15.72 5.42
C GLU A 214 0.81 15.44 5.04
N ARG A 215 1.65 15.09 6.00
CA ARG A 215 3.03 14.64 5.71
C ARG A 215 3.03 13.35 4.92
N GLU A 216 2.30 12.33 5.39
CA GLU A 216 2.22 11.04 4.71
C GLU A 216 1.67 11.18 3.29
N CYS A 217 0.64 12.01 3.05
CA CYS A 217 0.14 12.29 1.70
C CYS A 217 1.23 12.84 0.77
N ARG A 218 2.07 13.77 1.25
CA ARG A 218 3.18 14.33 0.46
C ARG A 218 4.26 13.29 0.18
N ASP A 219 4.61 12.51 1.17
CA ASP A 219 5.64 11.47 1.06
C ASP A 219 5.23 10.38 0.07
N LEU A 220 3.96 9.94 0.12
CA LEU A 220 3.40 8.99 -0.83
C LEU A 220 3.43 9.50 -2.26
N MET A 221 3.06 10.76 -2.48
CA MET A 221 3.10 11.35 -3.84
C MET A 221 4.53 11.47 -4.37
N SER A 222 5.52 11.72 -3.51
CA SER A 222 6.94 11.79 -3.91
C SER A 222 7.53 10.42 -4.31
N LEU A 223 6.94 9.32 -3.84
CA LEU A 223 7.37 7.97 -4.19
C LEU A 223 6.88 7.51 -5.59
N LEU A 224 5.88 8.19 -6.13
CA LEU A 224 5.24 7.84 -7.40
C LEU A 224 5.64 8.77 -8.56
N GLY A 225 6.19 9.95 -8.27
CA GLY A 225 6.76 10.89 -9.24
C GLY A 225 8.23 10.64 -9.36
#